data_7b9fe26137efe07654a49246ae8bb692
#
_entry.id   7b9fe26137efe07654a49246ae8bb692
#
_cell.length_a   1.000
_cell.length_b   1.000
_cell.length_c   1.000
_cell.angle_alpha   90.00
_cell.angle_beta   90.00
_cell.angle_gamma   90.00
#
_symmetry.space_group_name_H-M   'P 1'
#
loop_
_entity.id
_entity.type
_entity.pdbx_description
1 polymer ?
#
loop_
_entity_poly.entity_id
_entity_poly.type
_entity_poly.pdbx_seq_one_letter_code
_entity_poly.pdbx_strand_id
1 'polypeptide(L)'
;MNQPPINQNAKKQEILSLSQIPASSYKIFFICLIGVTFANLDHSIFILVSEKFQEDFGWDLTDVGWYVAITFFISGILCTQVGVLTDRIGRKKSLLISTLLTPIFVGFLAIAPNTLAVLVARTLGFTAAGAQSPITLTTVTESSPPRFRGLFTGILQI
;
A
#
# COMPACT_ATOMS: atom_id res chain seq x y z
N MET A 1 -20.77 -44.83 -19.19
CA MET A 1 -20.10 -43.51 -19.09
C MET A 1 -18.99 -43.64 -18.06
N ASN A 2 -17.75 -43.85 -18.52
CA ASN A 2 -16.58 -43.94 -17.65
C ASN A 2 -16.12 -42.52 -17.33
N GLN A 3 -16.26 -42.09 -16.07
CA GLN A 3 -15.63 -40.88 -15.61
C GLN A 3 -14.10 -41.11 -15.63
N PRO A 4 -13.28 -40.14 -16.12
CA PRO A 4 -11.85 -40.26 -16.06
C PRO A 4 -11.41 -40.36 -14.59
N PRO A 5 -10.36 -41.15 -14.27
CA PRO A 5 -9.89 -41.31 -12.90
C PRO A 5 -9.51 -39.95 -12.34
N ILE A 6 -10.14 -39.58 -11.22
CA ILE A 6 -9.81 -38.38 -10.47
C ILE A 6 -8.31 -38.43 -10.14
N ASN A 7 -7.56 -37.52 -10.68
CA ASN A 7 -6.11 -37.43 -10.51
C ASN A 7 -5.81 -37.26 -9.01
N GLN A 8 -5.44 -38.35 -8.34
CA GLN A 8 -5.12 -38.37 -6.91
C GLN A 8 -3.95 -37.44 -6.55
N ASN A 9 -3.11 -37.08 -7.54
CA ASN A 9 -2.04 -36.11 -7.37
C ASN A 9 -2.57 -34.65 -7.25
N ALA A 10 -3.69 -34.34 -7.87
CA ALA A 10 -4.35 -33.05 -7.69
C ALA A 10 -4.94 -32.91 -6.28
N LYS A 11 -5.48 -34.01 -5.72
CA LYS A 11 -6.01 -34.02 -4.35
C LYS A 11 -4.90 -33.98 -3.27
N LYS A 12 -3.69 -34.48 -3.59
CA LYS A 12 -2.52 -34.43 -2.70
C LYS A 12 -1.90 -33.03 -2.61
N GLN A 13 -2.08 -32.18 -3.62
CA GLN A 13 -1.66 -30.78 -3.59
C GLN A 13 -2.59 -29.89 -2.75
N GLU A 14 -3.78 -30.36 -2.39
CA GLU A 14 -4.76 -29.62 -1.59
C GLU A 14 -4.46 -29.59 -0.08
N ILE A 15 -3.54 -30.40 0.41
CA ILE A 15 -3.22 -30.49 1.84
C ILE A 15 -1.80 -29.96 2.10
N LEU A 16 -1.53 -28.73 1.65
CA LEU A 16 -0.36 -28.02 2.13
C LEU A 16 -0.66 -27.49 3.53
N SER A 17 0.08 -27.99 4.51
CA SER A 17 0.12 -27.36 5.84
C SER A 17 0.90 -26.04 5.74
N LEU A 18 0.69 -25.10 6.67
CA LEU A 18 1.43 -23.82 6.73
C LEU A 18 2.96 -24.03 6.71
N SER A 19 3.44 -25.15 7.25
CA SER A 19 4.87 -25.49 7.27
C SER A 19 5.47 -25.86 5.90
N GLN A 20 4.66 -26.10 4.88
CA GLN A 20 5.10 -26.46 3.52
C GLN A 20 5.11 -25.28 2.55
N ILE A 21 4.75 -24.08 3.03
CA ILE A 21 4.81 -22.86 2.23
C ILE A 21 6.29 -22.49 2.00
N PRO A 22 6.71 -22.17 0.76
CA PRO A 22 8.07 -21.77 0.46
C PRO A 22 8.51 -20.57 1.31
N ALA A 23 9.72 -20.61 1.85
CA ALA A 23 10.27 -19.52 2.66
C ALA A 23 10.29 -18.17 1.90
N SER A 24 10.35 -18.21 0.55
CA SER A 24 10.25 -17.04 -0.30
C SER A 24 8.90 -16.32 -0.18
N SER A 25 7.79 -17.07 -0.07
CA SER A 25 6.45 -16.49 0.09
C SER A 25 6.32 -15.74 1.43
N TYR A 26 6.88 -16.30 2.51
CA TYR A 26 6.92 -15.62 3.81
C TYR A 26 7.76 -14.34 3.76
N LYS A 27 8.93 -14.37 3.12
CA LYS A 27 9.78 -13.18 2.97
C LYS A 27 9.04 -12.06 2.22
N ILE A 28 8.39 -12.39 1.11
CA ILE A 28 7.60 -11.43 0.34
C ILE A 28 6.46 -10.88 1.19
N PHE A 29 5.73 -11.75 1.89
CA PHE A 29 4.64 -11.34 2.77
C PHE A 29 5.09 -10.37 3.86
N PHE A 30 6.17 -10.66 4.59
CA PHE A 30 6.68 -9.78 5.65
C PHE A 30 7.19 -8.44 5.11
N ILE A 31 7.87 -8.42 3.95
CA ILE A 31 8.29 -7.18 3.31
C ILE A 31 7.07 -6.33 2.92
N CYS A 32 6.04 -6.95 2.36
CA CYS A 32 4.80 -6.29 2.00
C CYS A 32 4.05 -5.78 3.25
N LEU A 33 4.00 -6.58 4.30
CA LEU A 33 3.35 -6.20 5.56
C LEU A 33 4.02 -4.98 6.20
N ILE A 34 5.35 -4.97 6.27
CA ILE A 34 6.10 -3.81 6.77
C ILE A 34 5.80 -2.57 5.92
N GLY A 35 5.81 -2.69 4.58
CA GLY A 35 5.50 -1.58 3.68
C GLY A 35 4.10 -1.01 3.91
N VAL A 36 3.08 -1.85 3.98
CA VAL A 36 1.69 -1.43 4.24
C VAL A 36 1.54 -0.79 5.63
N THR A 37 2.22 -1.35 6.64
CA THR A 37 2.22 -0.78 8.00
C THR A 37 2.79 0.64 8.00
N PHE A 38 3.91 0.89 7.33
CA PHE A 38 4.48 2.23 7.22
C PHE A 38 3.57 3.20 6.44
N ALA A 39 2.89 2.74 5.39
CA ALA A 39 1.93 3.56 4.65
C ALA A 39 0.72 3.96 5.51
N ASN A 40 0.17 3.03 6.30
CA ASN A 40 -0.91 3.32 7.23
C ASN A 40 -0.48 4.22 8.39
N LEU A 41 0.75 4.06 8.86
CA LEU A 41 1.33 4.89 9.92
C LEU A 41 1.49 6.34 9.45
N ASP A 42 1.95 6.58 8.21
CA ASP A 42 2.00 7.91 7.60
C ASP A 42 0.62 8.59 7.59
N HIS A 43 -0.41 7.84 7.20
CA HIS A 43 -1.77 8.35 7.20
C HIS A 43 -2.26 8.76 8.60
N SER A 44 -1.99 7.93 9.61
CA SER A 44 -2.37 8.17 11.00
C SER A 44 -1.60 9.34 11.62
N ILE A 45 -0.31 9.46 11.36
CA ILE A 45 0.53 10.55 11.84
C ILE A 45 0.03 11.89 11.32
N PHE A 46 -0.39 11.98 10.05
CA PHE A 46 -0.90 13.23 9.50
C PHE A 46 -2.10 13.77 10.27
N ILE A 47 -3.02 12.89 10.68
CA ILE A 47 -4.20 13.30 11.48
C ILE A 47 -3.75 13.88 12.83
N LEU A 48 -2.76 13.25 13.48
CA LEU A 48 -2.24 13.73 14.77
C LEU A 48 -1.50 15.07 14.64
N VAL A 49 -0.79 15.28 13.55
CA VAL A 49 -0.01 16.51 13.31
C VAL A 49 -0.89 17.63 12.73
N SER A 50 -2.11 17.34 12.31
CA SER A 50 -3.02 18.33 11.73
C SER A 50 -3.35 19.48 12.71
N GLU A 51 -3.39 19.24 14.02
CA GLU A 51 -3.53 20.28 15.04
C GLU A 51 -2.38 21.28 15.00
N LYS A 52 -1.15 20.79 14.81
CA LYS A 52 0.03 21.63 14.69
C LYS A 52 -0.01 22.51 13.45
N PHE A 53 -0.48 21.99 12.34
CA PHE A 53 -0.68 22.79 11.11
C PHE A 53 -1.75 23.87 11.28
N GLN A 54 -2.80 23.60 12.06
CA GLN A 54 -3.81 24.61 12.40
C GLN A 54 -3.17 25.77 13.20
N GLU A 55 -2.33 25.48 14.17
CA GLU A 55 -1.62 26.50 14.95
C GLU A 55 -0.61 27.29 14.10
N ASP A 56 0.24 26.59 13.30
CA ASP A 56 1.34 27.21 12.58
C ASP A 56 0.85 28.04 11.37
N PHE A 57 -0.22 27.60 10.69
CA PHE A 57 -0.75 28.25 9.50
C PHE A 57 -2.08 29.00 9.72
N GLY A 58 -2.61 28.99 10.94
CA GLY A 58 -3.89 29.64 11.28
C GLY A 58 -5.08 28.99 10.57
N TRP A 59 -5.04 27.69 10.33
CA TRP A 59 -6.13 26.96 9.66
C TRP A 59 -7.29 26.70 10.60
N ASP A 60 -8.52 26.90 10.11
CA ASP A 60 -9.71 26.40 10.77
C ASP A 60 -9.94 24.91 10.45
N LEU A 61 -10.78 24.23 11.22
CA LEU A 61 -11.16 22.85 11.00
C LEU A 61 -11.73 22.60 9.59
N THR A 62 -12.43 23.61 9.07
CA THR A 62 -12.97 23.61 7.70
C THR A 62 -11.87 23.60 6.65
N ASP A 63 -10.78 24.35 6.87
CA ASP A 63 -9.61 24.39 5.98
C ASP A 63 -8.90 23.07 5.94
N VAL A 64 -8.71 22.41 7.08
CA VAL A 64 -8.17 21.06 7.17
C VAL A 64 -9.04 20.07 6.39
N GLY A 65 -10.36 20.17 6.50
CA GLY A 65 -11.30 19.35 5.74
C GLY A 65 -11.15 19.51 4.22
N TRP A 66 -11.09 20.75 3.75
CA TRP A 66 -10.85 21.05 2.33
C TRP A 66 -9.49 20.55 1.86
N TYR A 67 -8.46 20.74 2.66
CA TYR A 67 -7.11 20.31 2.39
C TYR A 67 -7.05 18.78 2.21
N VAL A 68 -7.65 18.03 3.12
CA VAL A 68 -7.74 16.57 3.04
C VAL A 68 -8.51 16.14 1.78
N ALA A 69 -9.66 16.76 1.52
CA ALA A 69 -10.48 16.45 0.35
C ALA A 69 -9.73 16.66 -0.98
N ILE A 70 -9.02 17.78 -1.13
CA ILE A 70 -8.22 18.08 -2.31
C ILE A 70 -7.08 17.07 -2.46
N THR A 71 -6.38 16.75 -1.37
CA THR A 71 -5.31 15.74 -1.34
C THR A 71 -5.82 14.39 -1.82
N PHE A 72 -6.94 13.90 -1.28
CA PHE A 72 -7.53 12.62 -1.69
C PHE A 72 -7.97 12.63 -3.16
N PHE A 73 -8.60 13.71 -3.60
CA PHE A 73 -9.07 13.82 -4.98
C PHE A 73 -7.92 13.78 -5.99
N ILE A 74 -6.90 14.59 -5.79
CA ILE A 74 -5.73 14.64 -6.68
C ILE A 74 -4.95 13.31 -6.61
N SER A 75 -4.74 12.77 -5.41
CA SER A 75 -4.06 11.48 -5.23
C SER A 75 -4.81 10.34 -5.88
N GLY A 76 -6.13 10.32 -5.85
CA GLY A 76 -6.95 9.31 -6.55
C GLY A 76 -6.71 9.31 -8.06
N ILE A 77 -6.62 10.50 -8.67
CA ILE A 77 -6.28 10.64 -10.10
C ILE A 77 -4.85 10.16 -10.36
N LEU A 78 -3.90 10.56 -9.54
CA LEU A 78 -2.49 10.18 -9.69
C LEU A 78 -2.27 8.67 -9.46
N CYS A 79 -2.98 8.05 -8.52
CA CYS A 79 -2.90 6.61 -8.27
C CYS A 79 -3.29 5.77 -9.50
N THR A 80 -4.26 6.21 -10.28
CA THR A 80 -4.61 5.53 -11.55
C THR A 80 -3.44 5.55 -12.55
N GLN A 81 -2.72 6.67 -12.64
CA GLN A 81 -1.54 6.78 -13.50
C GLN A 81 -0.39 5.90 -13.00
N VAL A 82 -0.19 5.85 -11.67
CA VAL A 82 0.82 4.98 -11.05
C VAL A 82 0.48 3.50 -11.30
N GLY A 83 -0.80 3.11 -11.32
CA GLY A 83 -1.24 1.77 -11.70
C GLY A 83 -0.75 1.37 -13.09
N VAL A 84 -1.00 2.23 -14.10
CA VAL A 84 -0.53 2.02 -15.48
C VAL A 84 1.00 1.96 -15.56
N LEU A 85 1.69 2.80 -14.79
CA LEU A 85 3.15 2.81 -14.71
C LEU A 85 3.70 1.50 -14.09
N THR A 86 3.02 1.01 -13.06
CA THR A 86 3.35 -0.26 -12.38
C THR A 86 3.32 -1.44 -13.35
N ASP A 87 2.33 -1.49 -14.22
CA ASP A 87 2.20 -2.55 -15.23
C ASP A 87 3.35 -2.50 -16.25
N ARG A 88 3.89 -1.32 -16.55
CA ARG A 88 5.02 -1.12 -17.48
C ARG A 88 6.38 -1.41 -16.86
N ILE A 89 6.62 -0.94 -15.65
CA ILE A 89 7.93 -1.03 -14.95
C ILE A 89 8.10 -2.38 -14.25
N GLY A 90 6.98 -3.00 -13.90
CA GLY A 90 6.91 -4.25 -13.15
C GLY A 90 6.72 -4.01 -11.64
N ARG A 91 5.92 -4.87 -11.03
CA ARG A 91 5.43 -4.74 -9.66
C ARG A 91 6.52 -4.62 -8.59
N LYS A 92 7.59 -5.41 -8.70
CA LYS A 92 8.70 -5.37 -7.74
C LYS A 92 9.40 -4.01 -7.72
N LYS A 93 9.68 -3.43 -8.89
CA LYS A 93 10.33 -2.12 -8.99
C LYS A 93 9.39 -1.01 -8.51
N SER A 94 8.11 -1.06 -8.89
CA SER A 94 7.11 -0.09 -8.43
C SER A 94 6.94 -0.12 -6.92
N LEU A 95 6.92 -1.31 -6.30
CA LEU A 95 6.86 -1.45 -4.85
C LEU A 95 8.07 -0.81 -4.16
N LEU A 96 9.27 -1.05 -4.65
CA LEU A 96 10.49 -0.43 -4.12
C LEU A 96 10.47 1.08 -4.26
N ILE A 97 10.07 1.58 -5.43
CA ILE A 97 9.99 3.02 -5.70
C ILE A 97 8.97 3.67 -4.76
N SER A 98 7.76 3.14 -4.65
CA SER A 98 6.72 3.71 -3.78
C SER A 98 7.14 3.68 -2.31
N THR A 99 7.75 2.58 -1.85
CA THR A 99 8.23 2.45 -0.45
C THR A 99 9.35 3.45 -0.13
N LEU A 100 10.20 3.79 -1.09
CA LEU A 100 11.26 4.78 -0.91
C LEU A 100 10.73 6.22 -1.04
N LEU A 101 9.77 6.46 -1.94
CA LEU A 101 9.22 7.78 -2.19
C LEU A 101 8.38 8.29 -1.01
N THR A 102 7.61 7.43 -0.37
CA THR A 102 6.75 7.80 0.76
C THR A 102 7.53 8.53 1.87
N PRO A 103 8.60 7.97 2.47
CA PRO A 103 9.32 8.67 3.54
C PRO A 103 10.04 9.94 3.06
N ILE A 104 10.42 10.02 1.80
CA ILE A 104 11.01 11.25 1.23
C ILE A 104 9.99 12.38 1.26
N PHE A 105 8.76 12.14 0.79
CA PHE A 105 7.71 13.17 0.80
C PHE A 105 7.23 13.50 2.22
N VAL A 106 7.22 12.53 3.13
CA VAL A 106 6.97 12.80 4.56
C VAL A 106 8.06 13.68 5.16
N GLY A 107 9.33 13.46 4.79
CA GLY A 107 10.43 14.35 5.18
C GLY A 107 10.27 15.78 4.62
N PHE A 108 9.84 15.93 3.38
CA PHE A 108 9.52 17.23 2.81
C PHE A 108 8.34 17.93 3.53
N LEU A 109 7.37 17.17 4.00
CA LEU A 109 6.27 17.72 4.79
C LEU A 109 6.76 18.39 6.07
N ALA A 110 7.77 17.81 6.74
CA ALA A 110 8.34 18.33 7.99
C ALA A 110 9.07 19.67 7.83
N ILE A 111 9.54 20.00 6.63
CA ILE A 111 10.30 21.24 6.32
C ILE A 111 9.53 22.19 5.42
N ALA A 112 8.24 21.93 5.18
CA ALA A 112 7.42 22.70 4.25
C ALA A 112 7.22 24.14 4.77
N PRO A 113 7.63 25.18 4.00
CA PRO A 113 7.60 26.55 4.47
C PRO A 113 6.22 27.22 4.35
N ASN A 114 5.30 26.65 3.60
CA ASN A 114 3.99 27.23 3.33
C ASN A 114 2.93 26.15 3.02
N THR A 115 1.66 26.52 3.10
CA THR A 115 0.50 25.67 2.84
C THR A 115 0.55 24.94 1.50
N LEU A 116 1.04 25.61 0.44
CA LEU A 116 1.15 24.98 -0.88
C LEU A 116 2.19 23.86 -0.90
N ALA A 117 3.34 24.06 -0.25
CA ALA A 117 4.38 23.05 -0.13
C ALA A 117 3.88 21.83 0.67
N VAL A 118 3.13 22.07 1.76
CA VAL A 118 2.45 21.03 2.53
C VAL A 118 1.50 20.24 1.63
N LEU A 119 0.67 20.93 0.83
CA LEU A 119 -0.29 20.28 -0.08
C LEU A 119 0.41 19.39 -1.11
N VAL A 120 1.45 19.88 -1.76
CA VAL A 120 2.19 19.14 -2.78
C VAL A 120 2.90 17.93 -2.16
N ALA A 121 3.64 18.13 -1.08
CA ALA A 121 4.35 17.04 -0.40
C ALA A 121 3.39 15.95 0.08
N ARG A 122 2.26 16.36 0.68
CA ARG A 122 1.23 15.42 1.16
C ARG A 122 0.57 14.65 0.03
N THR A 123 0.18 15.34 -1.05
CA THR A 123 -0.47 14.71 -2.21
C THR A 123 0.44 13.67 -2.86
N LEU A 124 1.72 13.99 -3.05
CA LEU A 124 2.69 13.06 -3.64
C LEU A 124 3.01 11.90 -2.68
N GLY A 125 3.18 12.16 -1.40
CA GLY A 125 3.40 11.11 -0.38
C GLY A 125 2.20 10.17 -0.29
N PHE A 126 0.98 10.72 -0.24
CA PHE A 126 -0.25 9.93 -0.20
C PHE A 126 -0.46 9.12 -1.49
N THR A 127 -0.10 9.67 -2.65
CA THR A 127 -0.14 8.93 -3.93
C THR A 127 0.83 7.76 -3.92
N ALA A 128 2.05 7.95 -3.42
CA ALA A 128 3.05 6.89 -3.33
C ALA A 128 2.59 5.78 -2.36
N ALA A 129 2.07 6.14 -1.19
CA ALA A 129 1.52 5.20 -0.21
C ALA A 129 0.26 4.48 -0.72
N GLY A 130 -0.66 5.21 -1.34
CA GLY A 130 -1.90 4.67 -1.90
C GLY A 130 -1.67 3.67 -3.04
N ALA A 131 -0.68 3.91 -3.89
CA ALA A 131 -0.28 2.98 -4.94
C ALA A 131 0.32 1.67 -4.39
N GLN A 132 0.91 1.70 -3.20
CA GLN A 132 1.55 0.54 -2.58
C GLN A 132 0.52 -0.54 -2.20
N SER A 133 -0.66 -0.18 -1.75
CA SER A 133 -1.70 -1.11 -1.30
C SER A 133 -2.14 -2.12 -2.38
N PRO A 134 -2.57 -1.72 -3.58
CA PRO A 134 -2.94 -2.67 -4.63
C PRO A 134 -1.74 -3.48 -5.15
N ILE A 135 -0.53 -2.90 -5.17
CA ILE A 135 0.68 -3.59 -5.61
C ILE A 135 1.04 -4.72 -4.63
N THR A 136 0.98 -4.44 -3.32
CA THR A 136 1.25 -5.45 -2.28
C THR A 136 0.20 -6.55 -2.29
N LEU A 137 -1.07 -6.20 -2.41
CA LEU A 137 -2.17 -7.17 -2.45
C LEU A 137 -1.99 -8.15 -3.62
N THR A 138 -1.73 -7.66 -4.82
CA THR A 138 -1.50 -8.51 -5.99
C THR A 138 -0.21 -9.34 -5.86
N THR A 139 0.87 -8.77 -5.34
CA THR A 139 2.14 -9.48 -5.15
C THR A 139 1.98 -10.63 -4.14
N VAL A 140 1.27 -10.40 -3.05
CA VAL A 140 1.02 -11.44 -2.04
C VAL A 140 0.06 -12.51 -2.55
N THR A 141 -1.00 -12.13 -3.28
CA THR A 141 -1.92 -13.12 -3.87
C THR A 141 -1.25 -14.02 -4.89
N GLU A 142 -0.30 -13.50 -5.68
CA GLU A 142 0.45 -14.30 -6.66
C GLU A 142 1.53 -15.18 -6.03
N SER A 143 2.17 -14.72 -4.97
CA SER A 143 3.22 -15.48 -4.26
C SER A 143 2.67 -16.48 -3.24
N SER A 144 1.39 -16.40 -2.90
CA SER A 144 0.77 -17.25 -1.88
C SER A 144 0.08 -18.47 -2.50
N PRO A 145 0.15 -19.65 -1.85
CA PRO A 145 -0.60 -20.82 -2.27
C PRO A 145 -2.11 -20.54 -2.27
N PRO A 146 -2.87 -21.10 -3.25
CA PRO A 146 -4.30 -20.81 -3.43
C PRO A 146 -5.14 -20.93 -2.16
N ARG A 147 -4.84 -21.91 -1.31
CA ARG A 147 -5.55 -22.19 -0.06
C ARG A 147 -5.38 -21.09 1.00
N PHE A 148 -4.23 -20.42 1.04
CA PHE A 148 -3.88 -19.46 2.09
C PHE A 148 -3.93 -18.01 1.61
N ARG A 149 -4.31 -17.76 0.35
CA ARG A 149 -4.41 -16.40 -0.21
C ARG A 149 -5.30 -15.50 0.64
N GLY A 150 -6.49 -15.98 1.01
CA GLY A 150 -7.42 -15.20 1.84
C GLY A 150 -6.85 -14.87 3.23
N LEU A 151 -6.11 -15.78 3.85
CA LEU A 151 -5.46 -15.53 5.14
C LEU A 151 -4.38 -14.44 5.00
N PHE A 152 -3.47 -14.57 4.04
CA PHE A 152 -2.39 -13.62 3.84
C PHE A 152 -2.90 -12.22 3.44
N THR A 153 -3.90 -12.17 2.55
CA THR A 153 -4.52 -10.90 2.15
C THR A 153 -5.34 -10.27 3.28
N GLY A 154 -6.01 -11.08 4.10
CA GLY A 154 -6.74 -10.60 5.26
C GLY A 154 -5.83 -9.95 6.30
N ILE A 155 -4.69 -10.58 6.63
CA ILE A 155 -3.70 -10.01 7.57
C ILE A 155 -3.10 -8.70 7.05
N LEU A 156 -2.93 -8.55 5.73
CA LEU A 156 -2.42 -7.31 5.13
C LEU A 156 -3.38 -6.12 5.25
N GLN A 157 -4.67 -6.37 5.42
CA GLN A 157 -5.71 -5.32 5.44
C GLN A 157 -6.14 -4.92 6.86
N ILE A 158 -5.60 -5.59 7.89
CA ILE A 158 -5.81 -5.22 9.31
C ILE A 158 -4.85 -4.11 9.71
#